data_c61a33d4c672e57c79eaaea4801da553
#
_entry.id   c61a33d4c672e57c79eaaea4801da553
#
_cell.length_a   1.000
_cell.length_b   1.000
_cell.length_c   1.000
_cell.angle_alpha   90.00
_cell.angle_beta   90.00
_cell.angle_gamma   90.00
#
_symmetry.space_group_name_H-M   'P 1'
#
loop_
_entity.id
_entity.type
_entity.pdbx_description
1 polymer ?
#
loop_
_entity_poly.entity_id
_entity_poly.type
_entity_poly.pdbx_seq_one_letter_code
_entity_poly.pdbx_strand_id
1 'polypeptide(L)'
;MYQTGGTIKETLEAVQNSKYVLPAIQREFVWKPKQISRLFDSLMQGYPFGTFLFWKVDSGNSHKYKFYSFVCNYHERDQAHCLPLATFHQKDLTAVLDGQQRLTALNIGLCGSMAWRIPYKWKNNPNAYPERFLYVDLLTDRSDADEDGEKYRFEFLTEERAGTISETECWFKVAEILGMQSGPPMLEWLGERLQPSQTTPAFKVLHQLHRVIHDQHLISFYEEKSQDLEKVLNIFIRMNSGGTVLSYSDLLLSIAVA
;
A
#
# COMPACT_ATOMS: atom_id res chain seq x y z
N MET A 1 -14.28 -9.27 -16.33
CA MET A 1 -14.37 -8.07 -17.21
C MET A 1 -13.43 -7.02 -16.66
N TYR A 2 -12.63 -6.34 -17.51
CA TYR A 2 -11.77 -5.24 -17.05
C TYR A 2 -12.63 -4.06 -16.65
N GLN A 3 -12.31 -3.47 -15.52
CA GLN A 3 -12.99 -2.31 -14.95
C GLN A 3 -11.96 -1.29 -14.48
N THR A 4 -12.32 -0.01 -14.59
CA THR A 4 -11.62 1.06 -13.90
C THR A 4 -12.26 1.16 -12.51
N GLY A 5 -11.46 0.99 -11.48
CA GLY A 5 -11.91 1.06 -10.09
C GLY A 5 -11.95 2.48 -9.56
N GLY A 6 -12.08 2.56 -8.26
CA GLY A 6 -12.08 3.81 -7.52
C GLY A 6 -10.70 4.44 -7.38
N THR A 7 -10.65 5.43 -6.51
CA THR A 7 -9.42 6.08 -6.07
C THR A 7 -8.60 5.17 -5.14
N ILE A 8 -7.36 5.54 -4.86
CA ILE A 8 -6.54 4.83 -3.86
C ILE A 8 -7.22 4.89 -2.49
N LYS A 9 -7.78 6.04 -2.10
CA LYS A 9 -8.51 6.20 -0.84
C LYS A 9 -9.68 5.22 -0.71
N GLU A 10 -10.57 5.18 -1.69
CA GLU A 10 -11.72 4.25 -1.69
C GLU A 10 -11.29 2.79 -1.61
N THR A 11 -10.19 2.45 -2.29
CA THR A 11 -9.62 1.10 -2.27
C THR A 11 -9.08 0.75 -0.88
N LEU A 12 -8.40 1.68 -0.21
CA LEU A 12 -7.90 1.48 1.15
C LEU A 12 -9.05 1.42 2.17
N GLU A 13 -10.10 2.20 2.00
CA GLU A 13 -11.32 2.08 2.81
C GLU A 13 -11.95 0.68 2.67
N ALA A 14 -11.94 0.11 1.46
CA ALA A 14 -12.40 -1.27 1.26
C ALA A 14 -11.49 -2.31 1.94
N VAL A 15 -10.18 -2.07 1.98
CA VAL A 15 -9.21 -2.90 2.73
C VAL A 15 -9.45 -2.80 4.23
N GLN A 16 -9.55 -1.58 4.78
CA GLN A 16 -9.73 -1.36 6.21
C GLN A 16 -11.08 -1.92 6.71
N ASN A 17 -12.10 -1.86 5.88
CA ASN A 17 -13.42 -2.42 6.18
C ASN A 17 -13.53 -3.93 5.87
N SER A 18 -12.43 -4.62 5.58
CA SER A 18 -12.40 -6.05 5.24
C SER A 18 -13.30 -6.46 4.07
N LYS A 19 -13.63 -5.52 3.17
CA LYS A 19 -14.26 -5.82 1.88
C LYS A 19 -13.27 -6.45 0.93
N TYR A 20 -12.03 -5.94 0.92
CA TYR A 20 -10.91 -6.52 0.22
C TYR A 20 -10.07 -7.33 1.20
N VAL A 21 -9.85 -8.58 0.87
CA VAL A 21 -9.17 -9.56 1.72
C VAL A 21 -8.16 -10.35 0.90
N LEU A 22 -7.30 -11.04 1.60
CA LEU A 22 -6.28 -11.88 1.01
C LEU A 22 -6.69 -13.36 1.15
N PRO A 23 -6.72 -14.15 0.07
CA PRO A 23 -6.95 -15.59 0.18
C PRO A 23 -5.71 -16.30 0.73
N ALA A 24 -5.86 -17.50 1.25
CA ALA A 24 -4.76 -18.27 1.87
C ALA A 24 -3.60 -18.66 0.92
N ILE A 25 -3.74 -18.44 -0.38
CA ILE A 25 -2.68 -18.67 -1.41
C ILE A 25 -1.50 -17.70 -1.27
N GLN A 26 -1.40 -17.00 -0.20
CA GLN A 26 -0.59 -15.81 -0.05
C GLN A 26 0.90 -16.07 0.04
N ARG A 27 1.65 -15.20 -0.62
CA ARG A 27 3.03 -14.93 -0.28
C ARG A 27 3.09 -13.90 0.84
N GLU A 28 4.04 -14.06 1.73
CA GLU A 28 4.39 -13.04 2.74
C GLU A 28 4.63 -11.69 2.05
N PHE A 29 4.43 -10.61 2.79
CA PHE A 29 4.84 -9.30 2.32
C PHE A 29 6.37 -9.24 2.30
N VAL A 30 6.93 -9.05 1.11
CA VAL A 30 8.39 -9.14 0.89
C VAL A 30 9.01 -7.82 0.43
N TRP A 31 8.21 -6.80 0.15
CA TRP A 31 8.73 -5.52 -0.30
C TRP A 31 9.50 -4.80 0.81
N LYS A 32 10.63 -4.24 0.41
CA LYS A 32 11.47 -3.41 1.27
C LYS A 32 10.98 -1.95 1.27
N PRO A 33 11.36 -1.14 2.27
CA PRO A 33 10.98 0.28 2.35
C PRO A 33 11.24 1.05 1.05
N LYS A 34 12.41 0.86 0.41
CA LYS A 34 12.74 1.53 -0.86
C LYS A 34 11.77 1.17 -2.00
N GLN A 35 11.24 -0.04 -2.04
CA GLN A 35 10.27 -0.43 -3.07
C GLN A 35 8.91 0.25 -2.87
N ILE A 36 8.51 0.46 -1.62
CA ILE A 36 7.30 1.23 -1.28
C ILE A 36 7.51 2.70 -1.66
N SER A 37 8.63 3.31 -1.25
CA SER A 37 8.95 4.70 -1.60
C SER A 37 8.93 4.92 -3.12
N ARG A 38 9.51 4.00 -3.89
CA ARG A 38 9.52 4.04 -5.35
C ARG A 38 8.12 3.87 -5.96
N LEU A 39 7.24 3.09 -5.33
CA LEU A 39 5.85 2.98 -5.76
C LEU A 39 5.14 4.33 -5.65
N PHE A 40 5.28 5.01 -4.51
CA PHE A 40 4.66 6.33 -4.32
C PHE A 40 5.22 7.39 -5.26
N ASP A 41 6.53 7.41 -5.48
CA ASP A 41 7.14 8.27 -6.48
C ASP A 41 6.58 8.00 -7.89
N SER A 42 6.47 6.73 -8.29
CA SER A 42 5.89 6.34 -9.58
C SER A 42 4.43 6.80 -9.74
N LEU A 43 3.63 6.68 -8.69
CA LEU A 43 2.26 7.19 -8.67
C LEU A 43 2.21 8.72 -8.84
N MET A 44 3.09 9.44 -8.14
CA MET A 44 3.20 10.90 -8.24
C MET A 44 3.63 11.36 -9.64
N GLN A 45 4.43 10.57 -10.35
CA GLN A 45 4.86 10.81 -11.72
C GLN A 45 3.79 10.39 -12.76
N GLY A 46 2.70 9.74 -12.34
CA GLY A 46 1.64 9.28 -13.24
C GLY A 46 1.99 8.00 -13.99
N TYR A 47 2.95 7.21 -13.50
CA TYR A 47 3.28 5.94 -14.14
C TYR A 47 2.19 4.88 -13.91
N PRO A 48 2.04 3.94 -14.84
CA PRO A 48 1.03 2.90 -14.73
C PRO A 48 1.22 2.07 -13.45
N PHE A 49 0.14 1.92 -12.70
CA PHE A 49 0.14 1.16 -11.44
C PHE A 49 -0.02 -0.36 -11.65
N GLY A 50 -0.39 -0.76 -12.85
CA GLY A 50 -0.70 -2.15 -13.21
C GLY A 50 -2.15 -2.54 -12.90
N THR A 51 -2.52 -3.74 -13.30
CA THR A 51 -3.88 -4.27 -13.13
C THR A 51 -3.92 -5.20 -11.93
N PHE A 52 -5.05 -5.22 -11.21
CA PHE A 52 -5.35 -6.17 -10.15
C PHE A 52 -6.20 -7.32 -10.67
N LEU A 53 -6.13 -8.46 -10.01
CA LEU A 53 -7.07 -9.57 -10.18
C LEU A 53 -7.89 -9.71 -8.91
N PHE A 54 -9.18 -9.47 -9.01
CA PHE A 54 -10.15 -9.59 -7.93
C PHE A 54 -11.06 -10.78 -8.16
N TRP A 55 -11.35 -11.49 -7.10
CA TRP A 55 -12.34 -12.56 -7.08
C TRP A 55 -13.48 -12.19 -6.14
N LYS A 56 -14.68 -12.01 -6.70
CA LYS A 56 -15.88 -11.75 -5.90
C LYS A 56 -16.39 -13.07 -5.35
N VAL A 57 -16.35 -13.22 -4.03
CA VAL A 57 -16.78 -14.43 -3.33
C VAL A 57 -18.18 -14.22 -2.77
N ASP A 58 -19.11 -15.09 -3.16
CA ASP A 58 -20.48 -15.05 -2.66
C ASP A 58 -20.55 -15.44 -1.18
N SER A 59 -21.47 -14.85 -0.44
CA SER A 59 -21.69 -15.10 0.99
C SER A 59 -21.91 -16.57 1.32
N GLY A 60 -22.55 -17.33 0.43
CA GLY A 60 -22.77 -18.78 0.56
C GLY A 60 -21.50 -19.63 0.44
N ASN A 61 -20.42 -19.07 -0.13
CA ASN A 61 -19.15 -19.78 -0.33
C ASN A 61 -18.02 -19.24 0.55
N SER A 62 -18.17 -18.07 1.13
CA SER A 62 -17.11 -17.41 1.92
C SER A 62 -16.60 -18.27 3.09
N HIS A 63 -17.48 -19.06 3.72
CA HIS A 63 -17.12 -19.94 4.83
C HIS A 63 -16.26 -21.16 4.41
N LYS A 64 -16.17 -21.47 3.13
CA LYS A 64 -15.38 -22.59 2.60
C LYS A 64 -13.89 -22.26 2.49
N TYR A 65 -13.53 -20.99 2.63
CA TYR A 65 -12.18 -20.49 2.37
C TYR A 65 -11.63 -19.72 3.56
N LYS A 66 -10.31 -19.78 3.75
CA LYS A 66 -9.62 -18.93 4.72
C LYS A 66 -9.16 -17.64 4.08
N PHE A 67 -9.42 -16.54 4.76
CA PHE A 67 -9.00 -15.22 4.33
C PHE A 67 -8.19 -14.52 5.42
N TYR A 68 -7.37 -13.58 4.98
CA TYR A 68 -6.45 -12.82 5.81
C TYR A 68 -6.62 -11.33 5.56
N SER A 69 -6.33 -10.54 6.59
CA SER A 69 -6.24 -9.08 6.47
C SER A 69 -4.92 -8.68 5.81
N PHE A 70 -4.91 -7.51 5.18
CA PHE A 70 -3.67 -6.89 4.73
C PHE A 70 -2.81 -6.44 5.92
N VAL A 71 -1.49 -6.59 5.80
CA VAL A 71 -0.56 -6.01 6.76
C VAL A 71 -0.69 -4.48 6.70
N CYS A 72 -0.83 -3.85 7.87
CA CYS A 72 -0.86 -2.40 8.03
C CYS A 72 0.41 -1.95 8.76
N ASN A 73 0.66 -2.47 9.95
CA ASN A 73 1.86 -2.18 10.73
C ASN A 73 2.83 -3.35 10.58
N TYR A 74 3.77 -3.22 9.65
CA TYR A 74 4.78 -4.25 9.42
C TYR A 74 5.87 -4.18 10.48
N HIS A 75 6.14 -5.32 11.14
CA HIS A 75 7.25 -5.45 12.07
C HIS A 75 8.08 -6.69 11.70
N GLU A 76 9.35 -6.48 11.33
CA GLU A 76 10.26 -7.51 10.79
C GLU A 76 10.34 -8.78 11.66
N ARG A 77 10.24 -8.65 13.00
CA ARG A 77 10.31 -9.76 13.94
C ARG A 77 8.94 -10.32 14.32
N ASP A 78 7.98 -9.42 14.61
CA ASP A 78 6.76 -9.81 15.36
C ASP A 78 5.49 -9.78 14.50
N GLN A 79 5.48 -9.07 13.39
CA GLN A 79 4.28 -8.87 12.56
C GLN A 79 4.62 -8.74 11.07
N ALA A 80 5.34 -9.74 10.55
CA ALA A 80 5.66 -9.82 9.13
C ALA A 80 4.54 -10.49 8.30
N HIS A 81 3.57 -11.15 8.96
CA HIS A 81 2.54 -11.96 8.34
C HIS A 81 1.16 -11.33 8.45
N CYS A 82 0.30 -11.66 7.48
CA CYS A 82 -1.11 -11.29 7.49
C CYS A 82 -1.85 -12.05 8.60
N LEU A 83 -2.76 -11.36 9.30
CA LEU A 83 -3.55 -11.98 10.36
C LEU A 83 -4.78 -12.69 9.76
N PRO A 84 -5.11 -13.92 10.23
CA PRO A 84 -6.31 -14.60 9.79
C PRO A 84 -7.56 -13.83 10.23
N LEU A 85 -8.55 -13.76 9.36
CA LEU A 85 -9.84 -13.16 9.68
C LEU A 85 -10.75 -14.22 10.30
N ALA A 86 -11.12 -14.02 11.56
CA ALA A 86 -11.88 -15.01 12.34
C ALA A 86 -13.39 -15.04 11.99
N THR A 87 -13.97 -13.94 11.51
CA THR A 87 -15.40 -13.83 11.21
C THR A 87 -15.67 -12.87 10.06
N PHE A 88 -16.53 -13.30 9.14
CA PHE A 88 -17.01 -12.46 8.04
C PHE A 88 -18.40 -11.94 8.36
N HIS A 89 -18.52 -10.65 8.66
CA HIS A 89 -19.82 -9.99 8.85
C HIS A 89 -20.38 -9.39 7.55
N GLN A 90 -19.63 -9.49 6.44
CA GLN A 90 -20.01 -8.88 5.18
C GLN A 90 -20.60 -9.90 4.21
N LYS A 91 -21.68 -9.50 3.54
CA LYS A 91 -22.37 -10.32 2.53
C LYS A 91 -21.56 -10.46 1.23
N ASP A 92 -20.74 -9.45 0.90
CA ASP A 92 -19.93 -9.41 -0.31
C ASP A 92 -18.45 -9.25 0.05
N LEU A 93 -17.67 -10.27 -0.28
CA LEU A 93 -16.24 -10.32 -0.04
C LEU A 93 -15.51 -10.32 -1.39
N THR A 94 -14.43 -9.56 -1.50
CA THR A 94 -13.57 -9.56 -2.68
C THR A 94 -12.17 -10.00 -2.30
N ALA A 95 -11.76 -11.16 -2.78
CA ALA A 95 -10.43 -11.67 -2.58
C ALA A 95 -9.47 -11.08 -3.64
N VAL A 96 -8.36 -10.53 -3.19
CA VAL A 96 -7.30 -9.98 -4.06
C VAL A 96 -6.36 -11.11 -4.44
N LEU A 97 -6.41 -11.57 -5.68
CA LEU A 97 -5.60 -12.69 -6.18
C LEU A 97 -4.25 -12.19 -6.73
N ASP A 98 -4.22 -11.09 -7.45
CA ASP A 98 -2.99 -10.45 -7.91
C ASP A 98 -2.96 -8.96 -7.57
N GLY A 99 -1.74 -8.41 -7.40
CA GLY A 99 -1.52 -7.05 -6.94
C GLY A 99 -1.43 -6.90 -5.42
N GLN A 100 -1.42 -7.99 -4.68
CA GLN A 100 -1.37 -8.03 -3.21
C GLN A 100 -0.23 -7.22 -2.61
N GLN A 101 0.99 -7.36 -3.13
CA GLN A 101 2.18 -6.62 -2.65
C GLN A 101 2.00 -5.12 -2.84
N ARG A 102 1.44 -4.68 -3.98
CA ARG A 102 1.17 -3.27 -4.28
C ARG A 102 0.12 -2.69 -3.33
N LEU A 103 -0.98 -3.43 -3.11
CA LEU A 103 -2.04 -2.97 -2.22
C LEU A 103 -1.60 -2.95 -0.75
N THR A 104 -0.81 -3.96 -0.32
CA THR A 104 -0.18 -3.97 1.00
C THR A 104 0.79 -2.79 1.16
N ALA A 105 1.58 -2.47 0.14
CA ALA A 105 2.50 -1.34 0.16
C ALA A 105 1.76 0.00 0.31
N LEU A 106 0.62 0.19 -0.38
CA LEU A 106 -0.25 1.35 -0.19
C LEU A 106 -0.83 1.39 1.23
N ASN A 107 -1.30 0.25 1.73
CA ASN A 107 -1.87 0.15 3.07
C ASN A 107 -0.85 0.51 4.16
N ILE A 108 0.38 0.01 4.05
CA ILE A 108 1.46 0.36 4.98
C ILE A 108 1.81 1.84 4.87
N GLY A 109 1.97 2.37 3.66
CA GLY A 109 2.41 3.75 3.46
C GLY A 109 1.38 4.81 3.85
N LEU A 110 0.07 4.52 3.70
CA LEU A 110 -1.02 5.46 3.94
C LEU A 110 -1.77 5.24 5.26
N CYS A 111 -1.77 4.01 5.79
CA CYS A 111 -2.57 3.69 6.97
C CYS A 111 -1.74 3.11 8.13
N GLY A 112 -0.46 2.79 7.89
CA GLY A 112 0.32 2.05 8.86
C GLY A 112 1.78 2.50 8.99
N SER A 113 2.62 1.53 9.36
CA SER A 113 4.03 1.76 9.68
C SER A 113 4.91 0.57 9.27
N MET A 114 6.22 0.79 9.28
CA MET A 114 7.23 -0.25 9.14
C MET A 114 8.27 -0.18 10.26
N ALA A 115 8.57 -1.32 10.86
CA ALA A 115 9.63 -1.47 11.83
C ALA A 115 10.61 -2.56 11.38
N TRP A 116 11.84 -2.18 11.12
CA TRP A 116 12.93 -3.10 10.82
C TRP A 116 14.14 -2.81 11.69
N ARG A 117 14.99 -3.84 11.85
CA ARG A 117 16.13 -3.80 12.77
C ARG A 117 17.18 -2.78 12.34
N ILE A 118 17.62 -1.97 13.29
CA ILE A 118 18.81 -1.14 13.12
C ILE A 118 20.03 -2.07 13.03
N PRO A 119 20.92 -1.88 12.04
CA PRO A 119 22.16 -2.63 11.95
C PRO A 119 22.93 -2.65 13.27
N TYR A 120 23.56 -3.78 13.56
CA TYR A 120 24.40 -4.02 14.76
C TYR A 120 23.67 -4.03 16.11
N LYS A 121 22.35 -3.78 16.19
CA LYS A 121 21.58 -4.00 17.43
C LYS A 121 21.16 -5.46 17.57
N TRP A 122 21.11 -5.95 18.80
CA TRP A 122 20.69 -7.32 19.11
C TRP A 122 19.22 -7.56 18.70
N LYS A 123 18.96 -8.72 18.09
CA LYS A 123 17.64 -9.11 17.59
C LYS A 123 16.55 -9.12 18.68
N ASN A 124 16.93 -9.43 19.92
CA ASN A 124 16.00 -9.47 21.07
C ASN A 124 15.80 -8.11 21.76
N ASN A 125 16.50 -7.06 21.32
CA ASN A 125 16.33 -5.72 21.89
C ASN A 125 15.09 -5.05 21.24
N PRO A 126 14.03 -4.74 21.99
CA PRO A 126 12.84 -4.05 21.45
C PRO A 126 13.20 -2.71 20.79
N ASN A 127 14.16 -1.98 21.34
CA ASN A 127 14.61 -0.69 20.78
C ASN A 127 15.47 -0.84 19.51
N ALA A 128 15.63 -2.07 19.00
CA ALA A 128 16.30 -2.30 17.72
C ALA A 128 15.37 -2.10 16.52
N TYR A 129 14.06 -2.00 16.73
CA TYR A 129 13.03 -1.91 15.70
C TYR A 129 12.20 -0.63 15.83
N PRO A 130 12.79 0.55 15.61
CA PRO A 130 12.02 1.79 15.70
C PRO A 130 10.92 1.79 14.64
N GLU A 131 9.74 2.23 15.06
CA GLU A 131 8.61 2.43 14.16
C GLU A 131 8.87 3.61 13.23
N ARG A 132 8.59 3.44 11.95
CA ARG A 132 8.77 4.44 10.91
C ARG A 132 7.53 4.55 10.06
N PHE A 133 7.17 5.77 9.73
CA PHE A 133 6.06 6.09 8.84
C PHE A 133 6.62 6.58 7.50
N LEU A 134 5.80 6.49 6.46
CA LEU A 134 6.17 7.03 5.17
C LEU A 134 5.99 8.55 5.17
N TYR A 135 7.03 9.26 4.74
CA TYR A 135 7.03 10.71 4.56
C TYR A 135 7.43 11.06 3.12
N VAL A 136 6.97 12.22 2.66
CA VAL A 136 7.44 12.86 1.44
C VAL A 136 8.12 14.17 1.80
N ASP A 137 9.27 14.43 1.22
CA ASP A 137 9.94 15.72 1.34
C ASP A 137 9.33 16.71 0.35
N LEU A 138 8.79 17.80 0.88
CA LEU A 138 8.10 18.83 0.11
C LEU A 138 9.06 19.84 -0.54
N LEU A 139 10.33 19.89 -0.13
CA LEU A 139 11.32 20.87 -0.59
C LEU A 139 12.36 20.30 -1.55
N THR A 140 12.49 18.97 -1.63
CA THR A 140 13.42 18.39 -2.58
C THR A 140 12.95 18.67 -4.01
N ASP A 141 13.60 19.61 -4.66
CA ASP A 141 13.43 19.87 -6.10
C ASP A 141 14.39 18.97 -6.88
N ARG A 142 13.89 17.82 -7.32
CA ARG A 142 14.55 16.98 -8.31
C ARG A 142 13.95 17.30 -9.68
N SER A 143 14.25 18.52 -10.18
CA SER A 143 13.82 18.97 -11.52
C SER A 143 14.32 18.04 -12.61
N ASP A 144 15.48 17.42 -12.39
CA ASP A 144 15.99 16.31 -13.17
C ASP A 144 15.90 15.06 -12.30
N ALA A 145 15.14 14.04 -12.76
CA ALA A 145 15.11 12.76 -12.12
C ALA A 145 16.55 12.28 -11.86
N ASP A 146 16.81 11.72 -10.67
CA ASP A 146 18.12 11.16 -10.39
C ASP A 146 18.44 9.98 -11.34
N GLU A 147 19.65 9.39 -11.21
CA GLU A 147 20.08 8.25 -12.04
C GLU A 147 19.09 7.06 -11.96
N ASP A 148 18.33 6.94 -10.84
CA ASP A 148 17.28 5.94 -10.63
C ASP A 148 15.91 6.35 -11.22
N GLY A 149 15.74 7.56 -11.75
CA GLY A 149 14.50 8.11 -12.30
C GLY A 149 13.49 8.57 -11.24
N GLU A 150 13.90 8.73 -9.99
CA GLU A 150 13.06 9.22 -8.90
C GLU A 150 12.96 10.76 -8.94
N LYS A 151 11.72 11.27 -8.90
CA LYS A 151 11.42 12.70 -8.90
C LYS A 151 10.98 13.22 -7.53
N TYR A 152 10.19 12.43 -6.81
CA TYR A 152 9.70 12.76 -5.48
C TYR A 152 10.43 11.93 -4.44
N ARG A 153 10.90 12.57 -3.38
CA ARG A 153 11.64 11.90 -2.32
C ARG A 153 10.71 11.38 -1.24
N PHE A 154 10.50 10.06 -1.22
CA PHE A 154 9.77 9.36 -0.18
C PHE A 154 10.70 8.55 0.69
N GLU A 155 10.56 8.66 2.01
CA GLU A 155 11.36 7.88 2.97
C GLU A 155 10.51 7.40 4.16
N PHE A 156 10.87 6.23 4.69
CA PHE A 156 10.36 5.78 5.98
C PHE A 156 11.22 6.35 7.11
N LEU A 157 10.67 7.26 7.88
CA LEU A 157 11.35 7.99 8.96
C LEU A 157 10.64 7.76 10.30
N THR A 158 11.41 7.85 11.39
CA THR A 158 10.83 8.02 12.73
C THR A 158 10.24 9.42 12.86
N GLU A 159 9.26 9.60 13.74
CA GLU A 159 8.64 10.92 13.97
C GLU A 159 9.67 11.96 14.44
N GLU A 160 10.65 11.54 15.25
CA GLU A 160 11.74 12.41 15.70
C GLU A 160 12.58 12.94 14.52
N ARG A 161 12.96 12.05 13.56
CA ARG A 161 13.73 12.46 12.39
C ARG A 161 12.92 13.35 11.45
N ALA A 162 11.66 13.03 11.24
CA ALA A 162 10.78 13.81 10.38
C ALA A 162 10.42 15.17 10.94
N GLY A 163 10.36 15.31 12.28
CA GLY A 163 10.11 16.58 12.96
C GLY A 163 11.26 17.59 12.87
N THR A 164 12.44 17.17 12.37
CA THR A 164 13.57 18.07 12.17
C THR A 164 13.39 18.80 10.83
N ILE A 165 12.90 20.05 10.91
CA ILE A 165 12.78 20.93 9.73
C ILE A 165 14.13 21.61 9.49
N SER A 166 14.57 21.65 8.23
CA SER A 166 15.76 22.37 7.79
C SER A 166 15.41 23.31 6.62
N GLU A 167 16.37 24.10 6.17
CA GLU A 167 16.19 24.96 4.99
C GLU A 167 15.98 24.14 3.70
N THR A 168 16.38 22.87 3.69
CA THR A 168 16.39 21.98 2.52
C THR A 168 15.44 20.80 2.62
N GLU A 169 14.85 20.51 3.78
CA GLU A 169 13.95 19.37 3.99
C GLU A 169 12.71 19.80 4.79
N CYS A 170 11.54 19.42 4.30
CA CYS A 170 10.27 19.54 5.01
C CYS A 170 9.45 18.26 4.80
N TRP A 171 9.41 17.43 5.81
CA TRP A 171 8.77 16.12 5.73
C TRP A 171 7.29 16.18 6.07
N PHE A 172 6.45 15.75 5.13
CA PHE A 172 5.01 15.58 5.33
C PHE A 172 4.69 14.09 5.51
N LYS A 173 4.01 13.72 6.60
CA LYS A 173 3.58 12.34 6.85
C LYS A 173 2.49 11.95 5.85
N VAL A 174 2.77 10.99 4.98
CA VAL A 174 1.91 10.63 3.85
C VAL A 174 0.50 10.20 4.30
N ALA A 175 0.40 9.56 5.47
CA ALA A 175 -0.88 9.15 6.05
C ALA A 175 -1.84 10.32 6.33
N GLU A 176 -1.33 11.51 6.65
CA GLU A 176 -2.15 12.69 6.95
C GLU A 176 -2.96 13.18 5.74
N ILE A 177 -2.53 12.81 4.52
CA ILE A 177 -3.24 13.20 3.30
C ILE A 177 -4.66 12.64 3.24
N LEU A 178 -4.91 11.48 3.85
CA LEU A 178 -6.23 10.84 3.84
C LEU A 178 -7.32 11.70 4.50
N GLY A 179 -6.95 12.49 5.52
CA GLY A 179 -7.86 13.40 6.23
C GLY A 179 -7.75 14.85 5.78
N MET A 180 -6.74 15.21 4.98
CA MET A 180 -6.48 16.59 4.58
C MET A 180 -7.40 17.00 3.42
N GLN A 181 -8.03 18.15 3.54
CA GLN A 181 -8.77 18.77 2.44
C GLN A 181 -7.82 19.56 1.53
N SER A 182 -8.11 19.56 0.23
CA SER A 182 -7.34 20.35 -0.73
C SER A 182 -7.58 21.86 -0.54
N GLY A 183 -6.56 22.67 -0.84
CA GLY A 183 -6.63 24.12 -0.87
C GLY A 183 -6.23 24.79 0.47
N PRO A 184 -7.11 25.56 1.12
CA PRO A 184 -6.74 26.36 2.30
C PRO A 184 -6.05 25.58 3.43
N PRO A 185 -6.53 24.41 3.85
CA PRO A 185 -5.86 23.65 4.91
C PRO A 185 -4.42 23.24 4.59
N MET A 186 -4.11 22.98 3.32
CA MET A 186 -2.74 22.71 2.88
C MET A 186 -1.86 23.95 3.01
N LEU A 187 -2.39 25.12 2.64
CA LEU A 187 -1.66 26.37 2.74
C LEU A 187 -1.42 26.77 4.21
N GLU A 188 -2.38 26.55 5.09
CA GLU A 188 -2.21 26.75 6.52
C GLU A 188 -1.11 25.87 7.09
N TRP A 189 -1.15 24.56 6.80
CA TRP A 189 -0.13 23.60 7.23
C TRP A 189 1.28 24.00 6.77
N LEU A 190 1.41 24.45 5.51
CA LEU A 190 2.67 24.91 4.93
C LEU A 190 3.12 26.23 5.53
N GLY A 191 2.21 27.19 5.72
CA GLY A 191 2.50 28.52 6.24
C GLY A 191 3.02 28.52 7.68
N GLU A 192 2.63 27.51 8.49
CA GLU A 192 3.15 27.30 9.84
C GLU A 192 4.61 26.81 9.88
N ARG A 193 5.11 26.25 8.78
CA ARG A 193 6.36 25.49 8.73
C ARG A 193 7.40 26.02 7.75
N LEU A 194 6.98 26.72 6.73
CA LEU A 194 7.83 27.11 5.62
C LEU A 194 7.89 28.63 5.40
N GLN A 195 9.00 29.08 4.83
CA GLN A 195 9.14 30.45 4.36
C GLN A 195 8.21 30.71 3.15
N PRO A 196 7.75 31.94 2.91
CA PRO A 196 6.88 32.27 1.78
C PRO A 196 7.43 31.82 0.42
N SER A 197 8.75 31.88 0.22
CA SER A 197 9.41 31.46 -1.03
C SER A 197 9.34 29.94 -1.27
N GLN A 198 9.23 29.15 -0.21
CA GLN A 198 9.17 27.68 -0.24
C GLN A 198 7.74 27.15 -0.36
N THR A 199 6.75 27.95 0.02
CA THR A 199 5.34 27.52 0.09
C THR A 199 4.79 27.08 -1.27
N THR A 200 5.09 27.81 -2.34
CA THR A 200 4.55 27.47 -3.69
C THR A 200 5.06 26.13 -4.23
N PRO A 201 6.38 25.82 -4.24
CA PRO A 201 6.86 24.51 -4.68
C PRO A 201 6.34 23.38 -3.77
N ALA A 202 6.37 23.56 -2.45
CA ALA A 202 5.86 22.58 -1.49
C ALA A 202 4.36 22.28 -1.69
N PHE A 203 3.55 23.32 -1.93
CA PHE A 203 2.12 23.17 -2.24
C PHE A 203 1.89 22.33 -3.50
N LYS A 204 2.69 22.49 -4.54
CA LYS A 204 2.56 21.67 -5.76
C LYS A 204 2.76 20.18 -5.46
N VAL A 205 3.76 19.83 -4.64
CA VAL A 205 4.02 18.44 -4.24
C VAL A 205 2.87 17.90 -3.40
N LEU A 206 2.44 18.63 -2.38
CA LEU A 206 1.36 18.22 -1.48
C LEU A 206 0.01 18.10 -2.22
N HIS A 207 -0.30 19.04 -3.10
CA HIS A 207 -1.51 19.01 -3.93
C HIS A 207 -1.49 17.84 -4.93
N GLN A 208 -0.32 17.53 -5.53
CA GLN A 208 -0.19 16.37 -6.42
C GLN A 208 -0.40 15.08 -5.65
N LEU A 209 0.13 14.93 -4.43
CA LEU A 209 -0.12 13.79 -3.56
C LEU A 209 -1.62 13.64 -3.28
N HIS A 210 -2.30 14.73 -2.94
CA HIS A 210 -3.75 14.71 -2.72
C HIS A 210 -4.50 14.21 -3.95
N ARG A 211 -4.21 14.78 -5.13
CA ARG A 211 -4.86 14.37 -6.38
C ARG A 211 -4.69 12.89 -6.68
N VAL A 212 -3.48 12.36 -6.49
CA VAL A 212 -3.17 10.95 -6.72
C VAL A 212 -3.99 10.04 -5.79
N ILE A 213 -4.16 10.44 -4.53
CA ILE A 213 -4.84 9.60 -3.53
C ILE A 213 -6.36 9.75 -3.59
N HIS A 214 -6.88 10.98 -3.80
CA HIS A 214 -8.31 11.27 -3.66
C HIS A 214 -9.07 11.36 -4.98
N ASP A 215 -8.42 11.81 -6.08
CA ASP A 215 -9.16 12.22 -7.27
C ASP A 215 -8.89 11.30 -8.47
N GLN A 216 -7.69 10.71 -8.55
CA GLN A 216 -7.31 9.88 -9.69
C GLN A 216 -7.80 8.44 -9.54
N HIS A 217 -8.52 7.95 -10.55
CA HIS A 217 -8.97 6.56 -10.65
C HIS A 217 -7.87 5.66 -11.20
N LEU A 218 -6.87 5.37 -10.36
CA LEU A 218 -5.67 4.62 -10.75
C LEU A 218 -5.83 3.10 -10.64
N ILE A 219 -6.87 2.64 -9.94
CA ILE A 219 -7.09 1.22 -9.70
C ILE A 219 -7.80 0.61 -10.91
N SER A 220 -7.09 -0.17 -11.70
CA SER A 220 -7.64 -0.97 -12.79
C SER A 220 -7.64 -2.44 -12.38
N PHE A 221 -8.72 -3.17 -12.61
CA PHE A 221 -8.82 -4.55 -12.20
C PHE A 221 -9.62 -5.42 -13.19
N TYR A 222 -9.32 -6.70 -13.18
CA TYR A 222 -10.17 -7.74 -13.72
C TYR A 222 -10.95 -8.38 -12.57
N GLU A 223 -12.28 -8.41 -12.66
CA GLU A 223 -13.15 -9.06 -11.68
C GLU A 223 -13.62 -10.43 -12.20
N GLU A 224 -13.28 -11.49 -11.47
CA GLU A 224 -13.84 -12.83 -11.66
C GLU A 224 -14.99 -13.06 -10.67
N LYS A 225 -16.13 -13.51 -11.18
CA LYS A 225 -17.36 -13.76 -10.39
C LYS A 225 -17.69 -15.24 -10.28
N SER A 226 -17.00 -16.09 -11.01
CA SER A 226 -17.22 -17.53 -10.94
C SER A 226 -16.95 -18.04 -9.53
N GLN A 227 -17.84 -18.90 -9.04
CA GLN A 227 -17.62 -19.62 -7.77
C GLN A 227 -16.96 -20.99 -7.99
N ASP A 228 -16.61 -21.30 -9.22
CA ASP A 228 -15.80 -22.46 -9.56
C ASP A 228 -14.33 -22.17 -9.24
N LEU A 229 -13.86 -22.77 -8.15
CA LEU A 229 -12.51 -22.59 -7.64
C LEU A 229 -11.44 -23.01 -8.66
N GLU A 230 -11.69 -24.07 -9.43
CA GLU A 230 -10.76 -24.58 -10.43
C GLU A 230 -10.53 -23.52 -11.53
N LYS A 231 -11.61 -22.89 -12.00
CA LYS A 231 -11.53 -21.80 -12.96
C LYS A 231 -10.77 -20.60 -12.39
N VAL A 232 -11.05 -20.19 -11.15
CA VAL A 232 -10.39 -19.06 -10.47
C VAL A 232 -8.89 -19.32 -10.36
N LEU A 233 -8.50 -20.52 -9.92
CA LEU A 233 -7.09 -20.92 -9.80
C LEU A 233 -6.38 -20.95 -11.15
N ASN A 234 -7.03 -21.44 -12.18
CA ASN A 234 -6.47 -21.45 -13.53
C ASN A 234 -6.20 -20.04 -14.07
N ILE A 235 -7.11 -19.08 -13.80
CA ILE A 235 -6.90 -17.67 -14.16
C ILE A 235 -5.69 -17.11 -13.38
N PHE A 236 -5.63 -17.35 -12.07
CA PHE A 236 -4.54 -16.90 -11.22
C PHE A 236 -3.17 -17.43 -11.69
N ILE A 237 -3.06 -18.74 -11.96
CA ILE A 237 -1.83 -19.36 -12.45
C ILE A 237 -1.39 -18.75 -13.78
N ARG A 238 -2.31 -18.58 -14.73
CA ARG A 238 -1.99 -18.02 -16.05
C ARG A 238 -1.54 -16.57 -15.99
N MET A 239 -2.11 -15.77 -15.11
CA MET A 239 -1.70 -14.38 -14.92
C MET A 239 -0.34 -14.24 -14.22
N ASN A 240 0.01 -15.21 -13.35
CA ASN A 240 1.28 -15.23 -12.62
C ASN A 240 2.37 -16.09 -13.27
N SER A 241 2.18 -16.60 -14.47
CA SER A 241 3.10 -17.53 -15.14
C SER A 241 4.49 -16.95 -15.47
N GLY A 242 4.73 -15.67 -15.30
CA GLY A 242 6.06 -15.04 -15.41
C GLY A 242 6.93 -15.11 -14.16
N GLY A 243 6.45 -15.70 -13.05
CA GLY A 243 7.16 -15.83 -11.76
C GLY A 243 7.43 -17.28 -11.35
N THR A 244 7.78 -17.48 -10.06
CA THR A 244 7.94 -18.83 -9.50
C THR A 244 6.64 -19.62 -9.64
N VAL A 245 6.69 -20.73 -10.35
CA VAL A 245 5.54 -21.61 -10.59
C VAL A 245 5.07 -22.18 -9.25
N LEU A 246 3.86 -21.80 -8.83
CA LEU A 246 3.16 -22.48 -7.75
C LEU A 246 2.44 -23.69 -8.37
N SER A 247 2.58 -24.86 -7.75
CA SER A 247 1.85 -26.02 -8.24
C SER A 247 0.35 -25.86 -7.96
N TYR A 248 -0.47 -26.38 -8.85
CA TYR A 248 -1.94 -26.37 -8.69
C TYR A 248 -2.37 -27.02 -7.35
N SER A 249 -1.66 -28.09 -6.95
CA SER A 249 -1.91 -28.82 -5.71
C SER A 249 -1.63 -27.96 -4.46
N ASP A 250 -0.54 -27.19 -4.46
CA ASP A 250 -0.20 -26.31 -3.32
C ASP A 250 -1.24 -25.20 -3.17
N LEU A 251 -1.75 -24.71 -4.29
CA LEU A 251 -2.80 -23.69 -4.31
C LEU A 251 -4.13 -24.23 -3.80
N LEU A 252 -4.55 -25.42 -4.24
CA LEU A 252 -5.76 -26.07 -3.73
C LEU A 252 -5.69 -26.35 -2.23
N LEU A 253 -4.56 -26.91 -1.75
CA LEU A 253 -4.38 -27.19 -0.33
C LEU A 253 -4.42 -25.91 0.52
N SER A 254 -3.86 -24.81 0.04
CA SER A 254 -3.86 -23.54 0.81
C SER A 254 -5.24 -22.90 0.94
N ILE A 255 -6.14 -23.10 -0.05
CA ILE A 255 -7.49 -22.52 -0.03
C ILE A 255 -8.50 -23.45 0.67
N ALA A 256 -8.38 -24.76 0.49
CA ALA A 256 -9.36 -25.75 0.89
C ALA A 256 -9.18 -26.29 2.32
N VAL A 257 -8.15 -25.90 3.06
CA VAL A 257 -7.98 -26.30 4.46
C VAL A 257 -8.81 -25.36 5.34
N ALA A 258 -10.08 -25.63 5.41
CA ALA A 258 -10.98 -25.11 6.42
C ALA A 258 -11.17 -26.17 7.51
#